data_698353cbc3723ccab9ed900e19d5b9bf
#
_entry.id   698353cbc3723ccab9ed900e19d5b9bf
#
_cell.length_a   1.000
_cell.length_b   1.000
_cell.length_c   1.000
_cell.angle_alpha   90.00
_cell.angle_beta   90.00
_cell.angle_gamma   90.00
#
_symmetry.space_group_name_H-M   'P 1'
#
loop_
_entity.id
_entity.type
_entity.pdbx_description
1 polymer ?
#
loop_
_entity_poly.entity_id
_entity_poly.type
_entity_poly.pdbx_seq_one_letter_code
_entity_poly.pdbx_strand_id
1 'polypeptide(L)'
;MNDRTAEKEREIQKEQKPSFHHLLRLFLYVFRATKGISCIYLGLFVLLSFLRPLIAEIWGRYISVVENAGNRVTEAALMLVLYWGISFAADLLESYLAPEGGGDFEQLDMVQANRQQELFKVHLLKKVNSVSPEYLEAPVMKDRMRQVFDFAGDSWNGINRKVMISGYVVVAKVISVLTIAAALYLYHPLLSILVLLAPLPTLYSVSLGEKLQFRFVKESTELQRETEYFEELLLSPAEKEIKTLGLHDFFYGKWKERADAYVIRQKKLIRNRALLQIVNSLFYNLAHVSGMVLAILLLAQGKLSLGAMSAVFAMTGTLITDSAQLIQAFGSFQAQKNRAAQFFDLMDL
;
A
#
# COMPACT_ATOMS: atom_id res chain seq x y z
N MET A 1 -40.97 -13.77 24.02
CA MET A 1 -39.99 -12.69 23.90
C MET A 1 -38.66 -13.16 23.24
N ASN A 2 -38.31 -14.45 23.30
CA ASN A 2 -37.03 -14.98 22.78
C ASN A 2 -36.94 -15.16 21.24
N ASP A 3 -38.04 -15.39 20.52
CA ASP A 3 -37.95 -15.68 19.07
C ASP A 3 -37.63 -14.44 18.21
N ARG A 4 -38.18 -13.29 18.54
CA ARG A 4 -37.90 -12.05 17.81
C ARG A 4 -36.47 -11.53 18.02
N THR A 5 -35.88 -11.78 19.19
CA THR A 5 -34.46 -11.46 19.46
C THR A 5 -33.53 -12.38 18.70
N ALA A 6 -33.85 -13.69 18.63
CA ALA A 6 -33.05 -14.66 17.89
C ALA A 6 -33.12 -14.45 16.36
N GLU A 7 -34.25 -13.99 15.85
CA GLU A 7 -34.42 -13.67 14.42
C GLU A 7 -33.66 -12.38 14.04
N LYS A 8 -33.70 -11.37 14.90
CA LYS A 8 -32.92 -10.14 14.78
C LYS A 8 -31.42 -10.39 14.92
N GLU A 9 -30.98 -11.26 15.83
CA GLU A 9 -29.56 -11.69 15.92
C GLU A 9 -29.09 -12.42 14.67
N ARG A 10 -29.93 -13.23 14.02
CA ARG A 10 -29.63 -13.88 12.74
C ARG A 10 -29.55 -12.87 11.58
N GLU A 11 -30.36 -11.82 11.57
CA GLU A 11 -30.26 -10.73 10.60
C GLU A 11 -28.97 -9.93 10.80
N ILE A 12 -28.61 -9.63 12.06
CA ILE A 12 -27.34 -8.96 12.39
C ILE A 12 -26.14 -9.84 12.05
N GLN A 13 -26.26 -11.19 12.13
CA GLN A 13 -25.21 -12.12 11.77
C GLN A 13 -25.01 -12.30 10.25
N LYS A 14 -25.92 -11.83 9.39
CA LYS A 14 -25.71 -11.83 7.94
C LYS A 14 -24.66 -10.79 7.57
N GLU A 15 -23.39 -11.14 7.78
CA GLU A 15 -22.27 -10.36 7.24
C GLU A 15 -22.33 -10.34 5.72
N GLN A 16 -22.35 -9.16 5.14
CA GLN A 16 -22.20 -9.03 3.68
C GLN A 16 -20.83 -9.60 3.28
N LYS A 17 -20.82 -10.49 2.30
CA LYS A 17 -19.55 -11.02 1.80
C LYS A 17 -18.67 -9.86 1.33
N PRO A 18 -17.46 -9.72 1.88
CA PRO A 18 -16.58 -8.60 1.54
C PRO A 18 -16.32 -8.58 0.04
N SER A 19 -16.75 -7.51 -0.63
CA SER A 19 -16.65 -7.30 -2.07
C SER A 19 -15.72 -6.12 -2.40
N PHE A 20 -15.08 -6.14 -3.56
CA PHE A 20 -14.32 -5.00 -4.08
C PHE A 20 -15.20 -3.74 -4.22
N HIS A 21 -16.50 -3.93 -4.43
CA HIS A 21 -17.47 -2.83 -4.47
C HIS A 21 -17.49 -2.00 -3.18
N HIS A 22 -17.36 -2.63 -2.00
CA HIS A 22 -17.32 -1.90 -0.72
C HIS A 22 -16.07 -1.02 -0.61
N LEU A 23 -14.92 -1.48 -1.11
CA LEU A 23 -13.70 -0.65 -1.16
C LEU A 23 -13.87 0.56 -2.08
N LEU A 24 -14.41 0.35 -3.28
CA LEU A 24 -14.64 1.44 -4.22
C LEU A 24 -15.67 2.43 -3.69
N ARG A 25 -16.75 1.93 -3.07
CA ARG A 25 -17.76 2.76 -2.41
C ARG A 25 -17.11 3.58 -1.28
N LEU A 26 -16.24 2.99 -0.47
CA LEU A 26 -15.53 3.67 0.60
C LEU A 26 -14.59 4.74 0.04
N PHE A 27 -13.79 4.40 -0.95
CA PHE A 27 -12.89 5.34 -1.62
C PHE A 27 -13.66 6.55 -2.17
N LEU A 28 -14.74 6.31 -2.91
CA LEU A 28 -15.57 7.39 -3.46
C LEU A 28 -16.27 8.21 -2.38
N TYR A 29 -16.71 7.57 -1.30
CA TYR A 29 -17.32 8.24 -0.17
C TYR A 29 -16.35 9.22 0.49
N VAL A 30 -15.13 8.77 0.82
CA VAL A 30 -14.10 9.59 1.43
C VAL A 30 -13.59 10.66 0.45
N PHE A 31 -13.41 10.31 -0.84
CA PHE A 31 -13.02 11.25 -1.89
C PHE A 31 -14.01 12.41 -2.03
N ARG A 32 -15.31 12.10 -2.03
CA ARG A 32 -16.38 13.13 -2.11
C ARG A 32 -16.41 14.04 -0.88
N ALA A 33 -16.09 13.50 0.29
CA ALA A 33 -16.07 14.26 1.53
C ALA A 33 -14.94 15.30 1.59
N THR A 34 -13.81 15.02 0.92
CA THR A 34 -12.61 15.88 0.92
C THR A 34 -12.17 16.28 -0.51
N LYS A 35 -13.12 16.54 -1.41
CA LYS A 35 -12.91 16.75 -2.86
C LYS A 35 -11.72 17.64 -3.20
N GLY A 36 -11.60 18.82 -2.59
CA GLY A 36 -10.57 19.79 -2.95
C GLY A 36 -9.15 19.24 -2.75
N ILE A 37 -8.86 18.75 -1.55
CA ILE A 37 -7.54 18.20 -1.21
C ILE A 37 -7.30 16.89 -1.97
N SER A 38 -8.31 16.02 -2.06
CA SER A 38 -8.22 14.74 -2.78
C SER A 38 -7.91 14.92 -4.27
N CYS A 39 -8.51 15.91 -4.93
CA CYS A 39 -8.21 16.22 -6.33
C CYS A 39 -6.77 16.74 -6.51
N ILE A 40 -6.28 17.58 -5.58
CA ILE A 40 -4.89 18.06 -5.62
C ILE A 40 -3.92 16.88 -5.49
N TYR A 41 -4.10 16.02 -4.48
CA TYR A 41 -3.25 14.84 -4.29
C TYR A 41 -3.26 13.92 -5.52
N LEU A 42 -4.45 13.56 -6.01
CA LEU A 42 -4.56 12.72 -7.19
C LEU A 42 -3.89 13.37 -8.41
N GLY A 43 -4.10 14.69 -8.60
CA GLY A 43 -3.46 15.45 -9.68
C GLY A 43 -1.94 15.43 -9.61
N LEU A 44 -1.37 15.62 -8.42
CA LEU A 44 0.08 15.57 -8.19
C LEU A 44 0.66 14.18 -8.44
N PHE A 45 -0.01 13.11 -7.97
CA PHE A 45 0.39 11.73 -8.25
C PHE A 45 0.33 11.40 -9.74
N VAL A 46 -0.71 11.84 -10.45
CA VAL A 46 -0.85 11.66 -11.89
C VAL A 46 0.23 12.46 -12.64
N LEU A 47 0.50 13.70 -12.22
CA LEU A 47 1.58 14.52 -12.79
C LEU A 47 2.94 13.80 -12.68
N LEU A 48 3.25 13.27 -11.49
CA LEU A 48 4.48 12.53 -11.26
C LEU A 48 4.59 11.30 -12.18
N SER A 49 3.47 10.63 -12.47
CA SER A 49 3.41 9.47 -13.37
C SER A 49 3.81 9.81 -14.81
N PHE A 50 3.55 11.02 -15.28
CA PHE A 50 3.99 11.50 -16.58
C PHE A 50 5.43 12.06 -16.58
N LEU A 51 5.88 12.62 -15.46
CA LEU A 51 7.23 13.20 -15.37
C LEU A 51 8.32 12.12 -15.50
N ARG A 52 8.13 10.94 -14.91
CA ARG A 52 9.14 9.87 -14.95
C ARG A 52 9.52 9.41 -16.36
N PRO A 53 8.59 9.03 -17.27
CA PRO A 53 8.93 8.69 -18.65
C PRO A 53 9.49 9.89 -19.44
N LEU A 54 9.02 11.11 -19.15
CA LEU A 54 9.55 12.33 -19.76
C LEU A 54 11.01 12.57 -19.39
N ILE A 55 11.39 12.38 -18.14
CA ILE A 55 12.78 12.48 -17.66
C ILE A 55 13.68 11.49 -18.40
N ALA A 56 13.21 10.25 -18.56
CA ALA A 56 13.95 9.21 -19.30
C ALA A 56 14.13 9.59 -20.77
N GLU A 57 13.12 10.17 -21.41
CA GLU A 57 13.20 10.65 -22.80
C GLU A 57 14.19 11.82 -22.96
N ILE A 58 14.15 12.80 -22.04
CA ILE A 58 15.07 13.94 -22.04
C ILE A 58 16.51 13.45 -21.85
N TRP A 59 16.73 12.48 -20.96
CA TRP A 59 18.02 11.84 -20.78
C TRP A 59 18.52 11.19 -22.06
N GLY A 60 17.68 10.46 -22.76
CA GLY A 60 18.01 9.84 -24.04
C GLY A 60 18.39 10.88 -25.11
N ARG A 61 17.65 11.97 -25.21
CA ARG A 61 17.96 13.09 -26.11
C ARG A 61 19.27 13.77 -25.75
N TYR A 62 19.54 14.01 -24.46
CA TYR A 62 20.82 14.52 -24.00
C TYR A 62 21.98 13.65 -24.48
N ILE A 63 21.90 12.33 -24.31
CA ILE A 63 22.94 11.39 -24.79
C ILE A 63 23.12 11.48 -26.30
N SER A 64 22.03 11.57 -27.09
CA SER A 64 22.10 11.71 -28.55
C SER A 64 22.79 13.02 -28.97
N VAL A 65 22.56 14.12 -28.23
CA VAL A 65 23.22 15.40 -28.50
C VAL A 65 24.71 15.33 -28.17
N VAL A 66 25.07 14.67 -27.06
CA VAL A 66 26.48 14.48 -26.67
C VAL A 66 27.21 13.58 -27.67
N GLU A 67 26.59 12.53 -28.18
CA GLU A 67 27.17 11.64 -29.22
C GLU A 67 27.54 12.40 -30.50
N ASN A 68 26.68 13.37 -30.89
CA ASN A 68 26.84 14.19 -32.08
C ASN A 68 27.54 15.54 -31.82
N ALA A 69 28.13 15.71 -30.63
CA ALA A 69 28.49 17.03 -30.06
C ALA A 69 29.79 17.64 -30.57
N GLY A 70 30.31 17.29 -31.76
CA GLY A 70 31.52 17.94 -32.29
C GLY A 70 31.56 19.50 -32.25
N ASN A 71 30.39 20.19 -32.20
CA ASN A 71 30.25 21.66 -32.06
C ASN A 71 29.00 22.14 -31.29
N ARG A 72 28.30 21.25 -30.52
CA ARG A 72 27.01 21.56 -29.87
C ARG A 72 27.05 21.53 -28.34
N VAL A 73 28.17 21.93 -27.74
CA VAL A 73 28.38 21.91 -26.29
C VAL A 73 27.31 22.70 -25.54
N THR A 74 26.86 23.82 -26.10
CA THR A 74 25.81 24.64 -25.52
C THR A 74 24.45 23.96 -25.47
N GLU A 75 24.08 23.23 -26.54
CA GLU A 75 22.83 22.45 -26.57
C GLU A 75 22.86 21.29 -25.55
N ALA A 76 24.00 20.62 -25.45
CA ALA A 76 24.19 19.53 -24.45
C ALA A 76 24.09 20.09 -23.02
N ALA A 77 24.72 21.23 -22.74
CA ALA A 77 24.64 21.88 -21.44
C ALA A 77 23.20 22.28 -21.09
N LEU A 78 22.45 22.82 -22.05
CA LEU A 78 21.05 23.23 -21.86
C LEU A 78 20.15 22.04 -21.60
N MET A 79 20.34 20.93 -22.35
CA MET A 79 19.60 19.67 -22.11
C MET A 79 19.91 19.06 -20.75
N LEU A 80 21.16 19.16 -20.28
CA LEU A 80 21.55 18.69 -18.96
C LEU A 80 20.88 19.52 -17.85
N VAL A 81 20.84 20.84 -17.99
CA VAL A 81 20.15 21.72 -17.04
C VAL A 81 18.65 21.42 -17.02
N LEU A 82 18.04 21.19 -18.18
CA LEU A 82 16.62 20.82 -18.29
C LEU A 82 16.35 19.49 -17.59
N TYR A 83 17.18 18.48 -17.86
CA TYR A 83 17.09 17.17 -17.20
C TYR A 83 17.17 17.30 -15.69
N TRP A 84 18.18 18.00 -15.18
CA TRP A 84 18.37 18.22 -13.75
C TRP A 84 17.22 18.98 -13.12
N GLY A 85 16.75 20.04 -13.78
CA GLY A 85 15.63 20.84 -13.28
C GLY A 85 14.33 20.03 -13.16
N ILE A 86 14.00 19.24 -14.18
CA ILE A 86 12.79 18.40 -14.17
C ILE A 86 12.95 17.21 -13.19
N SER A 87 14.14 16.59 -13.14
CA SER A 87 14.41 15.53 -12.16
C SER A 87 14.30 16.06 -10.74
N PHE A 88 14.90 17.19 -10.44
CA PHE A 88 14.83 17.81 -9.13
C PHE A 88 13.38 18.15 -8.74
N ALA A 89 12.59 18.70 -9.67
CA ALA A 89 11.18 18.98 -9.43
C ALA A 89 10.37 17.68 -9.17
N ALA A 90 10.66 16.59 -9.91
CA ALA A 90 10.02 15.31 -9.71
C ALA A 90 10.42 14.67 -8.36
N ASP A 91 11.68 14.74 -7.98
CA ASP A 91 12.19 14.20 -6.71
C ASP A 91 11.65 14.99 -5.51
N LEU A 92 11.56 16.33 -5.62
CA LEU A 92 10.87 17.15 -4.64
C LEU A 92 9.41 16.71 -4.50
N LEU A 93 8.70 16.62 -5.62
CA LEU A 93 7.30 16.24 -5.62
C LEU A 93 7.09 14.82 -5.01
N GLU A 94 7.97 13.88 -5.36
CA GLU A 94 7.92 12.53 -4.79
C GLU A 94 8.21 12.52 -3.29
N SER A 95 9.21 13.28 -2.84
CA SER A 95 9.54 13.45 -1.42
C SER A 95 8.38 14.05 -0.63
N TYR A 96 7.68 15.01 -1.21
CA TYR A 96 6.49 15.59 -0.58
C TYR A 96 5.27 14.66 -0.57
N LEU A 97 5.11 13.82 -1.59
CA LEU A 97 3.99 12.88 -1.70
C LEU A 97 4.25 11.56 -0.98
N ALA A 98 5.50 11.28 -0.57
CA ALA A 98 5.86 10.05 0.12
C ALA A 98 5.18 10.00 1.50
N PRO A 99 4.32 9.01 1.77
CA PRO A 99 3.54 8.93 3.02
C PRO A 99 4.40 8.63 4.27
N GLU A 100 5.67 8.30 4.10
CA GLU A 100 6.60 7.90 5.17
C GLU A 100 7.78 8.90 5.33
N GLY A 101 7.82 9.99 4.54
CA GLY A 101 9.01 10.81 4.37
C GLY A 101 9.16 12.04 5.27
N GLY A 102 8.19 12.36 6.15
CA GLY A 102 8.28 13.51 7.07
C GLY A 102 8.34 14.89 6.36
N GLY A 103 7.84 15.00 5.13
CA GLY A 103 7.81 16.26 4.37
C GLY A 103 6.66 17.19 4.79
N ASP A 104 6.70 18.46 4.33
CA ASP A 104 5.69 19.48 4.65
C ASP A 104 4.26 19.07 4.21
N PHE A 105 4.13 18.18 3.24
CA PHE A 105 2.82 17.59 2.86
C PHE A 105 2.29 16.57 3.87
N GLU A 106 3.10 16.08 4.79
CA GLU A 106 2.61 15.30 5.93
C GLU A 106 1.57 16.10 6.73
N GLN A 107 1.75 17.41 6.84
CA GLN A 107 0.77 18.28 7.49
C GLN A 107 -0.54 18.37 6.70
N LEU A 108 -0.48 18.44 5.36
CA LEU A 108 -1.69 18.41 4.51
C LEU A 108 -2.38 17.04 4.57
N ASP A 109 -1.60 15.96 4.56
CA ASP A 109 -2.12 14.60 4.75
C ASP A 109 -2.77 14.46 6.13
N MET A 110 -2.16 15.02 7.19
CA MET A 110 -2.72 15.04 8.53
C MET A 110 -4.03 15.85 8.58
N VAL A 111 -4.10 17.01 7.94
CA VAL A 111 -5.33 17.82 7.83
C VAL A 111 -6.41 17.05 7.08
N GLN A 112 -6.04 16.37 5.99
CA GLN A 112 -6.97 15.53 5.24
C GLN A 112 -7.46 14.35 6.08
N ALA A 113 -6.55 13.64 6.74
CA ALA A 113 -6.86 12.50 7.60
C ALA A 113 -7.77 12.91 8.76
N ASN A 114 -7.49 14.04 9.42
CA ASN A 114 -8.31 14.55 10.51
C ASN A 114 -9.71 14.94 10.04
N ARG A 115 -9.85 15.62 8.90
CA ARG A 115 -11.17 15.93 8.32
C ARG A 115 -11.94 14.67 7.94
N GLN A 116 -11.28 13.70 7.39
CA GLN A 116 -11.91 12.42 7.06
C GLN A 116 -12.37 11.69 8.32
N GLN A 117 -11.54 11.67 9.35
CA GLN A 117 -11.86 11.08 10.64
C GLN A 117 -13.06 11.77 11.30
N GLU A 118 -13.07 13.10 11.30
CA GLU A 118 -14.20 13.89 11.83
C GLU A 118 -15.50 13.55 11.11
N LEU A 119 -15.48 13.52 9.77
CA LEU A 119 -16.66 13.16 8.97
C LEU A 119 -17.14 11.74 9.27
N PHE A 120 -16.21 10.79 9.38
CA PHE A 120 -16.55 9.42 9.75
C PHE A 120 -17.17 9.34 11.14
N LYS A 121 -16.58 9.99 12.14
CA LYS A 121 -17.11 10.01 13.50
C LYS A 121 -18.50 10.65 13.53
N VAL A 122 -18.70 11.76 12.84
CA VAL A 122 -20.01 12.44 12.77
C VAL A 122 -21.06 11.54 12.14
N HIS A 123 -20.73 10.85 11.02
CA HIS A 123 -21.68 9.95 10.37
C HIS A 123 -21.97 8.71 11.23
N LEU A 124 -20.96 8.11 11.86
CA LEU A 124 -21.14 7.00 12.79
C LEU A 124 -22.02 7.40 13.99
N LEU A 125 -21.75 8.55 14.61
CA LEU A 125 -22.54 9.03 15.73
C LEU A 125 -23.99 9.31 15.33
N LYS A 126 -24.22 9.92 14.16
CA LYS A 126 -25.58 10.12 13.63
C LYS A 126 -26.29 8.79 13.39
N LYS A 127 -25.56 7.80 12.83
CA LYS A 127 -26.12 6.47 12.58
C LYS A 127 -26.47 5.77 13.90
N VAL A 128 -25.55 5.74 14.86
CA VAL A 128 -25.80 5.15 16.19
C VAL A 128 -27.02 5.79 16.86
N ASN A 129 -27.16 7.12 16.75
CA ASN A 129 -28.33 7.83 17.30
C ASN A 129 -29.65 7.49 16.57
N SER A 130 -29.58 7.02 15.32
CA SER A 130 -30.78 6.64 14.54
C SER A 130 -31.19 5.16 14.75
N VAL A 131 -30.33 4.35 15.34
CA VAL A 131 -30.58 2.92 15.59
C VAL A 131 -31.39 2.79 16.88
N SER A 132 -32.38 1.88 16.91
CA SER A 132 -33.21 1.68 18.09
C SER A 132 -32.39 1.15 19.28
N PRO A 133 -32.70 1.53 20.51
CA PRO A 133 -31.98 1.12 21.73
C PRO A 133 -31.84 -0.40 21.87
N GLU A 134 -32.83 -1.16 21.43
CA GLU A 134 -32.84 -2.61 21.49
C GLU A 134 -31.69 -3.24 20.69
N TYR A 135 -31.32 -2.64 19.53
CA TYR A 135 -30.18 -3.09 18.73
C TYR A 135 -28.85 -2.73 19.39
N LEU A 136 -28.78 -1.58 20.06
CA LEU A 136 -27.57 -1.11 20.74
C LEU A 136 -27.21 -1.95 21.97
N GLU A 137 -28.20 -2.61 22.58
CA GLU A 137 -27.99 -3.50 23.73
C GLU A 137 -27.47 -4.89 23.34
N ALA A 138 -27.63 -5.30 22.08
CA ALA A 138 -27.16 -6.59 21.61
C ALA A 138 -25.62 -6.69 21.65
N PRO A 139 -25.05 -7.73 22.31
CA PRO A 139 -23.58 -7.88 22.43
C PRO A 139 -22.86 -7.84 21.07
N VAL A 140 -23.43 -8.49 20.06
CA VAL A 140 -22.88 -8.52 18.69
C VAL A 140 -22.78 -7.11 18.09
N MET A 141 -23.77 -6.26 18.35
CA MET A 141 -23.77 -4.87 17.85
C MET A 141 -22.74 -4.01 18.59
N LYS A 142 -22.59 -4.18 19.90
CA LYS A 142 -21.55 -3.48 20.68
C LYS A 142 -20.17 -3.80 20.18
N ASP A 143 -19.90 -5.08 19.89
CA ASP A 143 -18.61 -5.52 19.36
C ASP A 143 -18.35 -4.96 17.96
N ARG A 144 -19.34 -4.96 17.07
CA ARG A 144 -19.24 -4.35 15.74
C ARG A 144 -18.98 -2.86 15.81
N MET A 145 -19.75 -2.14 16.62
CA MET A 145 -19.54 -0.70 16.81
C MET A 145 -18.13 -0.42 17.32
N ARG A 146 -17.67 -1.16 18.34
CA ARG A 146 -16.33 -1.01 18.88
C ARG A 146 -15.28 -1.23 17.81
N GLN A 147 -15.35 -2.31 17.02
CA GLN A 147 -14.44 -2.58 15.92
C GLN A 147 -14.43 -1.44 14.89
N VAL A 148 -15.63 -0.95 14.48
CA VAL A 148 -15.72 0.14 13.51
C VAL A 148 -15.15 1.43 14.09
N PHE A 149 -15.43 1.77 15.35
CA PHE A 149 -14.85 2.95 16.00
C PHE A 149 -13.34 2.85 16.14
N ASP A 150 -12.79 1.68 16.46
CA ASP A 150 -11.34 1.46 16.59
C ASP A 150 -10.61 1.74 15.29
N PHE A 151 -11.04 1.17 14.17
CA PHE A 151 -10.35 1.40 12.89
C PHE A 151 -10.73 2.71 12.19
N ALA A 152 -11.84 3.33 12.53
CA ALA A 152 -12.24 4.65 12.04
C ALA A 152 -11.74 5.79 12.94
N GLY A 153 -11.44 5.48 14.21
CA GLY A 153 -11.05 6.44 15.22
C GLY A 153 -9.60 6.92 15.16
N ASP A 154 -8.73 6.17 14.50
CA ASP A 154 -7.32 6.51 14.34
C ASP A 154 -7.09 7.36 13.08
N SER A 155 -6.52 8.58 13.25
CA SER A 155 -6.20 9.46 12.12
C SER A 155 -5.02 8.92 11.30
N TRP A 156 -4.06 8.26 11.97
CA TRP A 156 -2.82 7.82 11.35
C TRP A 156 -2.93 6.44 10.71
N ASN A 157 -3.54 5.48 11.44
CA ASN A 157 -3.73 4.10 11.00
C ASN A 157 -5.14 3.80 10.51
N GLY A 158 -6.00 4.82 10.46
CA GLY A 158 -7.40 4.69 10.09
C GLY A 158 -7.58 4.12 8.68
N ILE A 159 -8.69 3.41 8.51
CA ILE A 159 -9.07 2.82 7.22
C ILE A 159 -9.16 3.88 6.12
N ASN A 160 -9.62 5.08 6.46
CA ASN A 160 -9.81 6.20 5.55
C ASN A 160 -8.50 6.57 4.85
N ARG A 161 -7.45 6.84 5.65
CA ARG A 161 -6.13 7.19 5.17
C ARG A 161 -5.53 6.08 4.33
N LYS A 162 -5.59 4.83 4.82
CA LYS A 162 -5.04 3.67 4.10
C LYS A 162 -5.71 3.44 2.76
N VAL A 163 -7.04 3.55 2.68
CA VAL A 163 -7.80 3.39 1.43
C VAL A 163 -7.50 4.52 0.46
N MET A 164 -7.40 5.77 0.95
CA MET A 164 -7.14 6.93 0.08
C MET A 164 -5.73 6.90 -0.49
N ILE A 165 -4.69 6.75 0.34
CA ILE A 165 -3.30 6.71 -0.11
C ILE A 165 -3.08 5.54 -1.07
N SER A 166 -3.50 4.32 -0.69
CA SER A 166 -3.37 3.16 -1.58
C SER A 166 -4.13 3.37 -2.89
N GLY A 167 -5.32 3.98 -2.85
CA GLY A 167 -6.11 4.28 -4.04
C GLY A 167 -5.43 5.29 -4.96
N TYR A 168 -4.85 6.37 -4.42
CA TYR A 168 -4.09 7.34 -5.23
C TYR A 168 -2.88 6.69 -5.90
N VAL A 169 -2.11 5.92 -5.14
CA VAL A 169 -0.94 5.21 -5.67
C VAL A 169 -1.35 4.21 -6.75
N VAL A 170 -2.43 3.44 -6.56
CA VAL A 170 -2.92 2.50 -7.59
C VAL A 170 -3.26 3.24 -8.89
N VAL A 171 -4.04 4.33 -8.82
CA VAL A 171 -4.40 5.10 -10.02
C VAL A 171 -3.16 5.67 -10.70
N ALA A 172 -2.27 6.29 -9.96
CA ALA A 172 -1.04 6.88 -10.48
C ALA A 172 -0.12 5.83 -11.13
N LYS A 173 0.10 4.70 -10.46
CA LYS A 173 1.00 3.66 -10.97
C LYS A 173 0.41 2.89 -12.16
N VAL A 174 -0.91 2.75 -12.26
CA VAL A 174 -1.56 2.25 -13.49
C VAL A 174 -1.27 3.20 -14.65
N ILE A 175 -1.43 4.51 -14.46
CA ILE A 175 -1.14 5.50 -15.51
C ILE A 175 0.33 5.46 -15.88
N SER A 176 1.26 5.42 -14.90
CA SER A 176 2.70 5.34 -15.15
C SER A 176 3.08 4.11 -15.95
N VAL A 177 2.62 2.93 -15.54
CA VAL A 177 2.89 1.66 -16.24
C VAL A 177 2.39 1.70 -17.68
N LEU A 178 1.18 2.20 -17.91
CA LEU A 178 0.62 2.32 -19.26
C LEU A 178 1.40 3.34 -20.12
N THR A 179 1.79 4.48 -19.56
CA THR A 179 2.54 5.52 -20.27
C THR A 179 3.93 5.03 -20.67
N ILE A 180 4.65 4.37 -19.74
CA ILE A 180 5.98 3.83 -20.02
C ILE A 180 5.89 2.66 -21.01
N ALA A 181 4.89 1.77 -20.86
CA ALA A 181 4.70 0.68 -21.80
C ALA A 181 4.39 1.20 -23.22
N ALA A 182 3.59 2.24 -23.35
CA ALA A 182 3.33 2.90 -24.61
C ALA A 182 4.60 3.55 -25.20
N ALA A 183 5.40 4.24 -24.38
CA ALA A 183 6.67 4.81 -24.79
C ALA A 183 7.65 3.73 -25.28
N LEU A 184 7.80 2.63 -24.55
CA LEU A 184 8.64 1.50 -24.95
C LEU A 184 8.14 0.82 -26.23
N TYR A 185 6.81 0.76 -26.44
CA TYR A 185 6.23 0.21 -27.67
C TYR A 185 6.62 1.02 -28.91
N LEU A 186 6.73 2.35 -28.79
CA LEU A 186 7.18 3.22 -29.87
C LEU A 186 8.64 2.95 -30.28
N TYR A 187 9.49 2.53 -29.34
CA TYR A 187 10.85 2.11 -29.67
C TYR A 187 10.88 0.70 -30.30
N HIS A 188 10.25 -0.28 -29.65
CA HIS A 188 10.10 -1.62 -30.20
C HIS A 188 9.04 -2.44 -29.42
N PRO A 189 8.10 -3.11 -30.11
CA PRO A 189 7.01 -3.85 -29.45
C PRO A 189 7.48 -4.92 -28.46
N LEU A 190 8.57 -5.63 -28.76
CA LEU A 190 9.12 -6.67 -27.87
C LEU A 190 9.60 -6.10 -26.53
N LEU A 191 10.10 -4.86 -26.50
CA LEU A 191 10.51 -4.21 -25.26
C LEU A 191 9.32 -4.02 -24.33
N SER A 192 8.22 -3.50 -24.85
CA SER A 192 6.99 -3.30 -24.09
C SER A 192 6.42 -4.62 -23.54
N ILE A 193 6.34 -5.66 -24.38
CA ILE A 193 5.83 -6.97 -23.97
C ILE A 193 6.70 -7.60 -22.89
N LEU A 194 8.01 -7.61 -23.06
CA LEU A 194 8.96 -8.22 -22.13
C LEU A 194 8.88 -7.55 -20.75
N VAL A 195 8.79 -6.23 -20.72
CA VAL A 195 8.76 -5.49 -19.48
C VAL A 195 7.37 -5.53 -18.81
N LEU A 196 6.28 -5.65 -19.56
CA LEU A 196 4.94 -5.89 -19.01
C LEU A 196 4.78 -7.29 -18.40
N LEU A 197 5.54 -8.28 -18.86
CA LEU A 197 5.52 -9.61 -18.27
C LEU A 197 6.35 -9.71 -16.99
N ALA A 198 7.30 -8.81 -16.78
CA ALA A 198 8.20 -8.80 -15.61
C ALA A 198 7.49 -8.80 -14.25
N PRO A 199 6.35 -8.07 -14.04
CA PRO A 199 5.66 -8.05 -12.76
C PRO A 199 4.80 -9.29 -12.46
N LEU A 200 4.57 -10.20 -13.40
CA LEU A 200 3.69 -11.36 -13.15
C LEU A 200 4.16 -12.26 -12.00
N PRO A 201 5.46 -12.59 -11.86
CA PRO A 201 5.93 -13.34 -10.70
C PRO A 201 5.70 -12.61 -9.37
N THR A 202 5.73 -11.28 -9.38
CA THR A 202 5.46 -10.45 -8.18
C THR A 202 4.02 -10.62 -7.70
N LEU A 203 3.05 -10.67 -8.61
CA LEU A 203 1.63 -10.93 -8.27
C LEU A 203 1.49 -12.26 -7.52
N TYR A 204 2.16 -13.30 -8.01
CA TYR A 204 2.14 -14.61 -7.36
C TYR A 204 2.81 -14.56 -5.97
N SER A 205 3.98 -13.95 -5.87
CA SER A 205 4.74 -13.82 -4.61
C SER A 205 3.98 -13.03 -3.56
N VAL A 206 3.31 -11.92 -3.93
CA VAL A 206 2.48 -11.12 -3.03
C VAL A 206 1.28 -11.95 -2.55
N SER A 207 0.57 -12.61 -3.46
CA SER A 207 -0.59 -13.45 -3.10
C SER A 207 -0.20 -14.59 -2.15
N LEU A 208 0.95 -15.23 -2.36
CA LEU A 208 1.45 -16.27 -1.48
C LEU A 208 1.91 -15.70 -0.13
N GLY A 209 2.57 -14.54 -0.14
CA GLY A 209 2.99 -13.84 1.07
C GLY A 209 1.80 -13.48 1.98
N GLU A 210 0.69 -12.99 1.39
CA GLU A 210 -0.54 -12.69 2.13
C GLU A 210 -1.20 -13.95 2.71
N LYS A 211 -1.21 -15.06 1.98
CA LYS A 211 -1.70 -16.35 2.51
C LYS A 211 -0.86 -16.83 3.69
N LEU A 212 0.47 -16.69 3.63
CA LEU A 212 1.38 -17.04 4.73
C LEU A 212 1.13 -16.15 5.95
N GLN A 213 0.93 -14.84 5.74
CA GLN A 213 0.60 -13.90 6.80
C GLN A 213 -0.73 -14.25 7.47
N PHE A 214 -1.76 -14.50 6.68
CA PHE A 214 -3.08 -14.87 7.21
C PHE A 214 -3.03 -16.16 8.03
N ARG A 215 -2.31 -17.18 7.53
CA ARG A 215 -2.11 -18.43 8.26
C ARG A 215 -1.38 -18.22 9.58
N PHE A 216 -0.31 -17.42 9.55
CA PHE A 216 0.45 -17.06 10.76
C PHE A 216 -0.44 -16.37 11.79
N VAL A 217 -1.21 -15.35 11.40
CA VAL A 217 -2.13 -14.65 12.32
C VAL A 217 -3.11 -15.64 12.92
N LYS A 218 -3.76 -16.49 12.10
CA LYS A 218 -4.72 -17.48 12.58
C LYS A 218 -4.11 -18.47 13.58
N GLU A 219 -2.91 -18.98 13.30
CA GLU A 219 -2.23 -19.98 14.12
C GLU A 219 -1.57 -19.38 15.37
N SER A 220 -1.29 -18.09 15.38
CA SER A 220 -0.56 -17.40 16.46
C SER A 220 -1.46 -16.57 17.38
N THR A 221 -2.73 -16.38 17.05
CA THR A 221 -3.66 -15.54 17.84
C THR A 221 -3.80 -16.03 19.29
N GLU A 222 -3.84 -17.34 19.50
CA GLU A 222 -3.93 -17.90 20.84
C GLU A 222 -2.66 -17.64 21.66
N LEU A 223 -1.49 -17.89 21.06
CA LEU A 223 -0.20 -17.61 21.69
C LEU A 223 -0.03 -16.11 22.03
N GLN A 224 -0.48 -15.26 21.12
CA GLN A 224 -0.44 -13.81 21.33
C GLN A 224 -1.31 -13.40 22.50
N ARG A 225 -2.56 -13.89 22.58
CA ARG A 225 -3.46 -13.61 23.70
C ARG A 225 -2.90 -14.09 25.04
N GLU A 226 -2.31 -15.30 25.05
CA GLU A 226 -1.69 -15.83 26.29
C GLU A 226 -0.47 -14.98 26.70
N THR A 227 0.33 -14.54 25.73
CA THR A 227 1.48 -13.66 26.00
C THR A 227 1.03 -12.31 26.57
N GLU A 228 0.03 -11.67 25.93
CA GLU A 228 -0.56 -10.42 26.39
C GLU A 228 -1.18 -10.57 27.79
N TYR A 229 -1.88 -11.67 28.07
CA TYR A 229 -2.46 -11.95 29.37
C TYR A 229 -1.39 -12.02 30.48
N PHE A 230 -0.30 -12.78 30.27
CA PHE A 230 0.77 -12.88 31.27
C PHE A 230 1.53 -11.56 31.40
N GLU A 231 1.71 -10.81 30.32
CA GLU A 231 2.32 -9.48 30.34
C GLU A 231 1.46 -8.50 31.14
N GLU A 232 0.16 -8.44 30.88
CA GLU A 232 -0.77 -7.62 31.64
C GLU A 232 -0.80 -8.01 33.12
N LEU A 233 -0.78 -9.30 33.42
CA LEU A 233 -0.75 -9.79 34.79
C LEU A 233 0.50 -9.34 35.55
N LEU A 234 1.67 -9.35 34.90
CA LEU A 234 2.95 -8.94 35.48
C LEU A 234 3.09 -7.42 35.62
N LEU A 235 2.35 -6.62 34.82
CA LEU A 235 2.40 -5.16 34.80
C LEU A 235 1.18 -4.50 35.49
N SER A 236 0.20 -5.28 35.91
CA SER A 236 -1.02 -4.79 36.55
C SER A 236 -0.85 -4.57 38.07
N PRO A 237 -1.83 -3.98 38.74
CA PRO A 237 -1.84 -3.91 40.22
C PRO A 237 -1.69 -5.25 40.93
N ALA A 238 -1.99 -6.37 40.28
CA ALA A 238 -1.76 -7.72 40.77
C ALA A 238 -0.27 -8.07 40.95
N GLU A 239 0.64 -7.27 40.40
CA GLU A 239 2.10 -7.44 40.56
C GLU A 239 2.52 -7.48 42.05
N LYS A 240 1.85 -6.68 42.89
CA LYS A 240 2.12 -6.64 44.33
C LYS A 240 1.85 -8.00 45.01
N GLU A 241 0.72 -8.61 44.65
CA GLU A 241 0.31 -9.92 45.16
C GLU A 241 1.24 -11.03 44.64
N ILE A 242 1.59 -10.98 43.36
CA ILE A 242 2.51 -11.93 42.70
C ILE A 242 3.88 -11.87 43.38
N LYS A 243 4.40 -10.69 43.64
CA LYS A 243 5.67 -10.51 44.34
C LYS A 243 5.60 -10.97 45.82
N THR A 244 4.52 -10.64 46.51
CA THR A 244 4.33 -11.02 47.93
C THR A 244 4.24 -12.54 48.08
N LEU A 245 3.60 -13.23 47.08
CA LEU A 245 3.48 -14.67 47.07
C LEU A 245 4.70 -15.40 46.47
N GLY A 246 5.71 -14.67 45.98
CA GLY A 246 6.91 -15.27 45.39
C GLY A 246 6.66 -15.93 44.02
N LEU A 247 5.56 -15.59 43.33
CA LEU A 247 5.11 -16.23 42.09
C LEU A 247 5.64 -15.53 40.81
N HIS A 248 6.44 -14.48 40.95
CA HIS A 248 6.95 -13.70 39.82
C HIS A 248 7.71 -14.59 38.81
N ASP A 249 8.62 -15.42 39.24
CA ASP A 249 9.44 -16.25 38.36
C ASP A 249 8.58 -17.32 37.62
N PHE A 250 7.53 -17.81 38.26
CA PHE A 250 6.58 -18.72 37.64
C PHE A 250 5.85 -18.05 36.49
N PHE A 251 5.24 -16.90 36.71
CA PHE A 251 4.50 -16.19 35.66
C PHE A 251 5.42 -15.64 34.58
N TYR A 252 6.60 -15.12 34.94
CA TYR A 252 7.62 -14.72 33.98
C TYR A 252 8.07 -15.89 33.12
N GLY A 253 8.29 -17.07 33.70
CA GLY A 253 8.61 -18.29 32.96
C GLY A 253 7.54 -18.69 31.97
N LYS A 254 6.24 -18.59 32.35
CA LYS A 254 5.12 -18.83 31.46
C LYS A 254 5.05 -17.80 30.32
N TRP A 255 5.16 -16.52 30.63
CA TRP A 255 5.24 -15.48 29.64
C TRP A 255 6.35 -15.73 28.63
N LYS A 256 7.55 -16.01 29.10
CA LYS A 256 8.73 -16.25 28.28
C LYS A 256 8.55 -17.46 27.36
N GLU A 257 8.02 -18.56 27.87
CA GLU A 257 7.73 -19.76 27.06
C GLU A 257 6.80 -19.45 25.87
N ARG A 258 5.74 -18.66 26.11
CA ARG A 258 4.78 -18.27 25.07
C ARG A 258 5.34 -17.24 24.11
N ALA A 259 6.05 -16.25 24.63
CA ALA A 259 6.73 -15.24 23.82
C ALA A 259 7.79 -15.88 22.91
N ASP A 260 8.61 -16.79 23.40
CA ASP A 260 9.62 -17.50 22.61
C ASP A 260 8.96 -18.36 21.52
N ALA A 261 7.86 -19.07 21.82
CA ALA A 261 7.11 -19.83 20.84
C ALA A 261 6.52 -18.93 19.73
N TYR A 262 6.00 -17.76 20.09
CA TYR A 262 5.51 -16.76 19.14
C TYR A 262 6.65 -16.25 18.23
N VAL A 263 7.79 -15.87 18.82
CA VAL A 263 8.96 -15.39 18.08
C VAL A 263 9.49 -16.43 17.09
N ILE A 264 9.53 -17.71 17.47
CA ILE A 264 9.95 -18.81 16.58
C ILE A 264 9.03 -18.89 15.36
N ARG A 265 7.71 -18.83 15.55
CA ARG A 265 6.74 -18.82 14.43
C ARG A 265 6.89 -17.58 13.56
N GLN A 266 7.09 -16.41 14.16
CA GLN A 266 7.31 -15.14 13.46
C GLN A 266 8.60 -15.20 12.62
N LYS A 267 9.71 -15.72 13.16
CA LYS A 267 10.96 -15.91 12.41
C LYS A 267 10.77 -16.81 11.19
N LYS A 268 9.98 -17.90 11.33
CA LYS A 268 9.65 -18.79 10.20
C LYS A 268 8.87 -18.05 9.10
N LEU A 269 7.88 -17.22 9.48
CA LEU A 269 7.14 -16.39 8.54
C LEU A 269 8.06 -15.41 7.82
N ILE A 270 8.88 -14.66 8.57
CA ILE A 270 9.81 -13.66 8.02
C ILE A 270 10.78 -14.32 7.03
N ARG A 271 11.36 -15.47 7.40
CA ARG A 271 12.25 -16.23 6.51
C ARG A 271 11.56 -16.65 5.22
N ASN A 272 10.34 -17.18 5.30
CA ASN A 272 9.61 -17.61 4.12
C ASN A 272 9.23 -16.42 3.20
N ARG A 273 8.84 -15.29 3.79
CA ARG A 273 8.58 -14.05 3.03
C ARG A 273 9.85 -13.50 2.39
N ALA A 274 10.98 -13.52 3.12
CA ALA A 274 12.27 -13.10 2.57
C ALA A 274 12.71 -13.96 1.38
N LEU A 275 12.54 -15.28 1.46
CA LEU A 275 12.81 -16.18 0.31
C LEU A 275 11.93 -15.85 -0.90
N LEU A 276 10.63 -15.62 -0.70
CA LEU A 276 9.74 -15.20 -1.78
C LEU A 276 10.19 -13.87 -2.39
N GLN A 277 10.62 -12.93 -1.57
CA GLN A 277 11.12 -11.63 -2.03
C GLN A 277 12.43 -11.76 -2.81
N ILE A 278 13.35 -12.62 -2.38
CA ILE A 278 14.59 -12.91 -3.12
C ILE A 278 14.26 -13.51 -4.50
N VAL A 279 13.42 -14.53 -4.55
CA VAL A 279 13.00 -15.16 -5.82
C VAL A 279 12.36 -14.13 -6.74
N ASN A 280 11.45 -13.29 -6.20
CA ASN A 280 10.84 -12.23 -6.96
C ASN A 280 11.85 -11.21 -7.49
N SER A 281 12.82 -10.79 -6.67
CA SER A 281 13.89 -9.89 -7.06
C SER A 281 14.77 -10.47 -8.17
N LEU A 282 15.03 -11.79 -8.19
CA LEU A 282 15.75 -12.45 -9.27
C LEU A 282 15.02 -12.37 -10.60
N PHE A 283 13.72 -12.70 -10.64
CA PHE A 283 12.91 -12.58 -11.85
C PHE A 283 12.87 -11.15 -12.38
N TYR A 284 12.81 -10.22 -11.48
CA TYR A 284 12.81 -8.81 -11.71
C TYR A 284 14.09 -8.32 -12.40
N ASN A 285 15.23 -8.68 -11.81
CA ASN A 285 16.55 -8.36 -12.39
C ASN A 285 16.77 -9.06 -13.73
N LEU A 286 16.31 -10.30 -13.88
CA LEU A 286 16.40 -11.02 -15.15
C LEU A 286 15.58 -10.31 -16.25
N ALA A 287 14.38 -9.84 -15.95
CA ALA A 287 13.58 -9.08 -16.90
C ALA A 287 14.25 -7.75 -17.28
N HIS A 288 14.84 -7.05 -16.28
CA HIS A 288 15.57 -5.81 -16.53
C HIS A 288 16.79 -6.04 -17.44
N VAL A 289 17.63 -7.03 -17.10
CA VAL A 289 18.79 -7.38 -17.89
C VAL A 289 18.41 -7.83 -19.29
N SER A 290 17.35 -8.64 -19.44
CA SER A 290 16.88 -9.06 -20.77
C SER A 290 16.38 -7.89 -21.63
N GLY A 291 15.71 -6.89 -21.01
CA GLY A 291 15.33 -5.65 -21.67
C GLY A 291 16.56 -4.84 -22.14
N MET A 292 17.59 -4.74 -21.30
CA MET A 292 18.85 -4.09 -21.64
C MET A 292 19.57 -4.81 -22.78
N VAL A 293 19.66 -6.15 -22.70
CA VAL A 293 20.30 -6.96 -23.77
C VAL A 293 19.57 -6.78 -25.09
N LEU A 294 18.22 -6.79 -25.07
CA LEU A 294 17.42 -6.55 -26.26
C LEU A 294 17.67 -5.15 -26.84
N ALA A 295 17.75 -4.11 -26.01
CA ALA A 295 18.06 -2.75 -26.46
C ALA A 295 19.46 -2.64 -27.07
N ILE A 296 20.47 -3.33 -26.51
CA ILE A 296 21.82 -3.40 -27.06
C ILE A 296 21.81 -4.12 -28.43
N LEU A 297 21.10 -5.23 -28.57
CA LEU A 297 20.97 -5.94 -29.84
C LEU A 297 20.28 -5.08 -30.92
N LEU A 298 19.29 -4.31 -30.56
CA LEU A 298 18.60 -3.37 -31.46
C LEU A 298 19.53 -2.21 -31.86
N LEU A 299 20.35 -1.71 -30.93
CA LEU A 299 21.40 -0.74 -31.25
C LEU A 299 22.44 -1.33 -32.26
N ALA A 300 22.93 -2.55 -32.01
CA ALA A 300 23.88 -3.22 -32.91
C ALA A 300 23.32 -3.47 -34.30
N GLN A 301 21.98 -3.65 -34.42
CA GLN A 301 21.29 -3.74 -35.70
C GLN A 301 21.01 -2.37 -36.37
N GLY A 302 21.43 -1.27 -35.75
CA GLY A 302 21.16 0.08 -36.25
C GLY A 302 19.66 0.53 -36.13
N LYS A 303 18.85 -0.21 -35.39
CA LYS A 303 17.41 0.12 -35.19
C LYS A 303 17.14 1.13 -34.08
N LEU A 304 18.12 1.29 -33.18
CA LEU A 304 18.09 2.28 -32.11
C LEU A 304 19.34 3.14 -32.15
N SER A 305 19.25 4.41 -31.74
CA SER A 305 20.40 5.25 -31.44
C SER A 305 20.90 4.99 -30.01
N LEU A 306 22.10 5.44 -29.69
CA LEU A 306 22.68 5.34 -28.35
C LEU A 306 21.79 6.07 -27.31
N GLY A 307 21.28 7.24 -27.66
CA GLY A 307 20.36 7.97 -26.82
C GLY A 307 19.03 7.24 -26.61
N ALA A 308 18.44 6.65 -27.66
CA ALA A 308 17.24 5.84 -27.53
C ALA A 308 17.46 4.61 -26.64
N MET A 309 18.61 3.96 -26.76
CA MET A 309 18.99 2.85 -25.87
C MET A 309 19.06 3.30 -24.41
N SER A 310 19.68 4.45 -24.13
CA SER A 310 19.78 4.98 -22.76
C SER A 310 18.41 5.36 -22.17
N ALA A 311 17.50 5.92 -22.99
CA ALA A 311 16.11 6.15 -22.58
C ALA A 311 15.37 4.87 -22.24
N VAL A 312 15.53 3.82 -23.08
CA VAL A 312 14.96 2.49 -22.82
C VAL A 312 15.48 1.91 -21.51
N PHE A 313 16.75 2.05 -21.18
CA PHE A 313 17.33 1.58 -19.91
C PHE A 313 16.67 2.28 -18.70
N ALA A 314 16.53 3.60 -18.75
CA ALA A 314 15.88 4.35 -17.71
C ALA A 314 14.39 3.98 -17.57
N MET A 315 13.66 3.87 -18.69
CA MET A 315 12.24 3.49 -18.72
C MET A 315 12.00 2.08 -18.19
N THR A 316 12.85 1.10 -18.56
CA THR A 316 12.70 -0.28 -18.06
C THR A 316 12.89 -0.35 -16.55
N GLY A 317 13.87 0.35 -15.99
CA GLY A 317 14.06 0.44 -14.53
C GLY A 317 12.86 1.03 -13.81
N THR A 318 12.35 2.16 -14.34
CA THR A 318 11.16 2.84 -13.75
C THR A 318 9.91 1.97 -13.83
N LEU A 319 9.63 1.33 -14.98
CA LEU A 319 8.45 0.48 -15.14
C LEU A 319 8.46 -0.68 -14.15
N ILE A 320 9.62 -1.24 -13.95
CA ILE A 320 9.83 -2.32 -13.00
C ILE A 320 9.47 -1.86 -11.58
N THR A 321 10.02 -0.75 -11.13
CA THR A 321 9.74 -0.19 -9.79
C THR A 321 8.26 0.17 -9.64
N ASP A 322 7.68 0.83 -10.62
CA ASP A 322 6.29 1.25 -10.59
C ASP A 322 5.31 0.08 -10.59
N SER A 323 5.64 -1.00 -11.32
CA SER A 323 4.84 -2.22 -11.30
C SER A 323 4.86 -2.89 -9.93
N ALA A 324 6.00 -2.91 -9.24
CA ALA A 324 6.10 -3.44 -7.88
C ALA A 324 5.29 -2.60 -6.88
N GLN A 325 5.40 -1.27 -6.98
CA GLN A 325 4.64 -0.35 -6.13
C GLN A 325 3.13 -0.46 -6.41
N LEU A 326 2.73 -0.64 -7.67
CA LEU A 326 1.33 -0.90 -8.03
C LEU A 326 0.79 -2.15 -7.35
N ILE A 327 1.53 -3.25 -7.39
CA ILE A 327 1.12 -4.51 -6.79
C ILE A 327 1.02 -4.37 -5.27
N GLN A 328 2.00 -3.72 -4.64
CA GLN A 328 2.01 -3.47 -3.21
C GLN A 328 0.84 -2.57 -2.78
N ALA A 329 0.60 -1.47 -3.50
CA ALA A 329 -0.51 -0.56 -3.21
C ALA A 329 -1.88 -1.25 -3.41
N PHE A 330 -2.02 -2.06 -4.46
CA PHE A 330 -3.23 -2.83 -4.70
C PHE A 330 -3.47 -3.88 -3.60
N GLY A 331 -2.42 -4.56 -3.15
CA GLY A 331 -2.49 -5.47 -2.00
C GLY A 331 -2.93 -4.75 -0.72
N SER A 332 -2.33 -3.60 -0.41
CA SER A 332 -2.70 -2.76 0.74
C SER A 332 -4.14 -2.25 0.65
N PHE A 333 -4.60 -1.88 -0.54
CA PHE A 333 -5.98 -1.48 -0.82
C PHE A 333 -6.94 -2.64 -0.57
N GLN A 334 -6.65 -3.83 -1.12
CA GLN A 334 -7.46 -5.04 -0.92
C GLN A 334 -7.51 -5.50 0.54
N ALA A 335 -6.45 -5.32 1.31
CA ALA A 335 -6.40 -5.70 2.73
C ALA A 335 -7.47 -4.97 3.57
N GLN A 336 -7.95 -3.80 3.12
CA GLN A 336 -9.00 -3.05 3.80
C GLN A 336 -10.43 -3.54 3.48
N LYS A 337 -10.58 -4.54 2.62
CA LYS A 337 -11.86 -5.03 2.12
C LYS A 337 -12.84 -5.46 3.22
N ASN A 338 -12.34 -6.21 4.20
CA ASN A 338 -13.17 -6.69 5.31
C ASN A 338 -13.64 -5.53 6.21
N ARG A 339 -12.73 -4.59 6.50
CA ARG A 339 -13.06 -3.40 7.29
C ARG A 339 -14.06 -2.48 6.57
N ALA A 340 -13.93 -2.35 5.24
CA ALA A 340 -14.87 -1.58 4.44
C ALA A 340 -16.27 -2.22 4.43
N ALA A 341 -16.36 -3.55 4.34
CA ALA A 341 -17.62 -4.26 4.46
C ALA A 341 -18.25 -4.05 5.85
N GLN A 342 -17.50 -4.24 6.93
CA GLN A 342 -17.96 -4.01 8.30
C GLN A 342 -18.48 -2.57 8.52
N PHE A 343 -17.81 -1.59 7.93
CA PHE A 343 -18.27 -0.20 7.98
C PHE A 343 -19.62 -0.02 7.32
N PHE A 344 -19.82 -0.55 6.10
CA PHE A 344 -21.10 -0.42 5.40
C PHE A 344 -22.19 -1.31 5.99
N ASP A 345 -21.85 -2.47 6.55
CA ASP A 345 -22.80 -3.28 7.32
C ASP A 345 -23.44 -2.48 8.47
N LEU A 346 -22.65 -1.62 9.12
CA LEU A 346 -23.15 -0.74 10.16
C LEU A 346 -23.93 0.47 9.59
N MET A 347 -23.45 1.04 8.47
CA MET A 347 -24.05 2.24 7.88
C MET A 347 -25.36 1.96 7.13
N ASP A 348 -25.53 0.77 6.59
CA ASP A 348 -26.68 0.37 5.79
C ASP A 348 -27.81 -0.28 6.66
N LEU A 349 -27.57 -0.49 8.00
CA LEU A 349 -28.61 -0.84 8.97
C LEU A 349 -29.66 0.26 9.07
#